data_ea8443d2d1d109cd79602f6bd6b14345
#
_entry.id   ea8443d2d1d109cd79602f6bd6b14345
#
_cell.length_a   1.000
_cell.length_b   1.000
_cell.length_c   1.000
_cell.angle_alpha   90.00
_cell.angle_beta   90.00
_cell.angle_gamma   90.00
#
_symmetry.space_group_name_H-M   'P 1'
#
loop_
_entity.id
_entity.type
_entity.pdbx_description
1 polymer ?
#
loop_
_entity_poly.entity_id
_entity_poly.type
_entity_poly.pdbx_seq_one_letter_code
_entity_poly.pdbx_strand_id
1 'polypeptide(L)'
;AGFHITHALTGVDGLACVHDASNVIDAIILDLMLPDMDGLTVCQKIRATDSMPILMLTARGDAMDRIVGLEMGADDYLPKPFEPRELLARLLAILRRGTSTNTTAPADALNFGRLSIHPGAREVHLDGQVCEMTSYQYDLLMVLAERAGRVLTREFLIEQLKNQSLEAFDRSIDVHISRLRAVIEDDAKTPKRILTVRGAGYVFAKQQD
;
A
#
# COMPACT_ATOMS: atom_id res chain seq x y z
N ALA A 1 -8.95 21.34 -6.54
CA ALA A 1 -9.25 20.18 -5.71
C ALA A 1 -9.04 20.46 -4.20
N GLY A 2 -8.52 21.64 -3.82
CA GLY A 2 -8.39 22.04 -2.40
C GLY A 2 -7.15 21.48 -1.70
N PHE A 3 -6.15 20.98 -2.44
CA PHE A 3 -4.87 20.54 -1.87
C PHE A 3 -3.92 21.70 -1.63
N HIS A 4 -3.19 21.64 -0.53
CA HIS A 4 -1.99 22.42 -0.32
C HIS A 4 -0.81 21.65 -0.92
N ILE A 5 0.03 22.31 -1.72
CA ILE A 5 1.12 21.62 -2.43
C ILE A 5 2.44 22.22 -2.01
N THR A 6 3.34 21.36 -1.53
CA THR A 6 4.76 21.66 -1.33
C THR A 6 5.53 21.01 -2.49
N HIS A 7 6.38 21.76 -3.16
CA HIS A 7 7.12 21.28 -4.33
C HIS A 7 8.63 21.29 -4.05
N ALA A 8 9.27 20.15 -4.28
CA ALA A 8 10.72 19.98 -4.21
C ALA A 8 11.25 19.58 -5.60
N LEU A 9 12.36 20.16 -6.04
CA LEU A 9 12.96 19.89 -7.35
C LEU A 9 13.98 18.76 -7.30
N THR A 10 14.45 18.40 -6.12
CA THR A 10 15.47 17.36 -5.88
C THR A 10 14.98 16.36 -4.84
N GLY A 11 15.55 15.16 -4.86
CA GLY A 11 15.26 14.14 -3.85
C GLY A 11 15.73 14.56 -2.46
N VAL A 12 16.88 15.28 -2.38
CA VAL A 12 17.39 15.82 -1.10
C VAL A 12 16.42 16.81 -0.49
N ASP A 13 15.92 17.79 -1.28
CA ASP A 13 14.96 18.77 -0.81
C ASP A 13 13.63 18.12 -0.41
N GLY A 14 13.18 17.14 -1.21
CA GLY A 14 11.97 16.37 -0.90
C GLY A 14 12.07 15.63 0.43
N LEU A 15 13.18 14.95 0.67
CA LEU A 15 13.44 14.28 1.97
C LEU A 15 13.52 15.29 3.12
N ALA A 16 14.14 16.44 2.93
CA ALA A 16 14.16 17.49 3.93
C ALA A 16 12.75 17.98 4.29
N CYS A 17 11.89 18.19 3.28
CA CYS A 17 10.48 18.56 3.49
C CYS A 17 9.70 17.50 4.29
N VAL A 18 9.95 16.21 4.02
CA VAL A 18 9.28 15.09 4.71
C VAL A 18 9.72 15.01 6.18
N HIS A 19 11.00 15.21 6.44
CA HIS A 19 11.55 15.11 7.79
C HIS A 19 11.38 16.39 8.64
N ASP A 20 10.90 17.47 8.05
CA ASP A 20 10.60 18.70 8.79
C ASP A 20 9.28 18.54 9.56
N ALA A 21 9.37 18.44 10.88
CA ALA A 21 8.23 18.27 11.78
C ALA A 21 7.20 19.42 11.71
N SER A 22 7.56 20.56 11.11
CA SER A 22 6.62 21.67 10.88
C SER A 22 5.68 21.41 9.67
N ASN A 23 6.02 20.46 8.79
CA ASN A 23 5.24 20.12 7.62
C ASN A 23 4.28 18.96 7.95
N VAL A 24 3.01 19.17 7.68
CA VAL A 24 2.01 18.08 7.69
C VAL A 24 1.82 17.62 6.24
N ILE A 25 2.35 16.46 5.91
CA ILE A 25 2.28 15.88 4.57
C ILE A 25 1.36 14.65 4.60
N ASP A 26 0.25 14.70 3.86
CA ASP A 26 -0.72 13.62 3.81
C ASP A 26 -0.39 12.58 2.73
N ALA A 27 0.31 12.96 1.67
CA ALA A 27 0.75 12.06 0.61
C ALA A 27 1.89 12.68 -0.20
N ILE A 28 2.63 11.82 -0.91
CA ILE A 28 3.73 12.21 -1.80
C ILE A 28 3.43 11.76 -3.22
N ILE A 29 3.65 12.67 -4.17
CA ILE A 29 3.77 12.34 -5.60
C ILE A 29 5.25 12.37 -5.93
N LEU A 30 5.83 11.22 -6.25
CA LEU A 30 7.27 11.04 -6.39
C LEU A 30 7.63 10.67 -7.84
N ASP A 31 8.42 11.51 -8.48
CA ASP A 31 9.03 11.17 -9.78
C ASP A 31 10.19 10.19 -9.56
N LEU A 32 10.30 9.18 -10.42
CA LEU A 32 11.44 8.28 -10.41
C LEU A 32 12.71 8.97 -10.93
N MET A 33 12.58 9.86 -11.91
CA MET A 33 13.70 10.52 -12.55
C MET A 33 13.95 11.90 -11.90
N LEU A 34 14.60 11.92 -10.74
CA LEU A 34 15.05 13.14 -10.10
C LEU A 34 16.48 13.48 -10.54
N PRO A 35 16.89 14.76 -10.51
CA PRO A 35 18.19 15.18 -11.04
C PRO A 35 19.38 14.78 -10.16
N ASP A 36 19.17 14.49 -8.90
CA ASP A 36 20.21 14.26 -7.88
C ASP A 36 20.27 12.81 -7.39
N MET A 37 19.15 12.09 -7.41
CA MET A 37 19.07 10.69 -6.99
C MET A 37 17.88 9.99 -7.62
N ASP A 38 17.91 8.65 -7.61
CA ASP A 38 16.79 7.82 -8.04
C ASP A 38 15.59 7.97 -7.06
N GLY A 39 14.39 8.19 -7.61
CA GLY A 39 13.16 8.25 -6.82
C GLY A 39 12.88 6.97 -6.02
N LEU A 40 13.35 5.80 -6.47
CA LEU A 40 13.29 4.56 -5.67
C LEU A 40 14.08 4.69 -4.37
N THR A 41 15.26 5.31 -4.43
CA THR A 41 16.08 5.58 -3.24
C THR A 41 15.37 6.54 -2.28
N VAL A 42 14.68 7.56 -2.82
CA VAL A 42 13.87 8.48 -2.01
C VAL A 42 12.74 7.71 -1.32
N CYS A 43 12.02 6.87 -2.07
CA CYS A 43 10.94 6.04 -1.52
C CYS A 43 11.43 5.15 -0.38
N GLN A 44 12.55 4.44 -0.56
CA GLN A 44 13.12 3.59 0.47
C GLN A 44 13.46 4.37 1.75
N LYS A 45 14.07 5.55 1.62
CA LYS A 45 14.42 6.40 2.76
C LYS A 45 13.19 6.87 3.51
N ILE A 46 12.12 7.24 2.80
CA ILE A 46 10.84 7.61 3.43
C ILE A 46 10.24 6.40 4.15
N ARG A 47 10.22 5.24 3.51
CA ARG A 47 9.66 4.01 4.10
C ARG A 47 10.42 3.47 5.29
N ALA A 48 11.68 3.87 5.46
CA ALA A 48 12.44 3.54 6.67
C ALA A 48 11.92 4.25 7.93
N THR A 49 11.16 5.35 7.77
CA THR A 49 10.71 6.21 8.87
C THR A 49 9.22 6.53 8.85
N ASP A 50 8.53 6.30 7.73
CA ASP A 50 7.14 6.72 7.56
C ASP A 50 6.36 5.80 6.60
N SER A 51 5.07 5.62 6.89
CA SER A 51 4.12 4.85 6.10
C SER A 51 3.16 5.72 5.27
N MET A 52 3.42 7.03 5.17
CA MET A 52 2.55 7.95 4.40
C MET A 52 2.34 7.50 2.95
N PRO A 53 1.19 7.78 2.33
CA PRO A 53 0.91 7.36 0.97
C PRO A 53 1.88 7.95 -0.05
N ILE A 54 2.46 7.10 -0.94
CA ILE A 54 3.35 7.50 -2.04
C ILE A 54 2.76 7.04 -3.37
N LEU A 55 2.49 7.99 -4.26
CA LEU A 55 2.16 7.76 -5.66
C LEU A 55 3.41 8.01 -6.51
N MET A 56 3.94 6.97 -7.16
CA MET A 56 5.09 7.11 -8.05
C MET A 56 4.70 7.52 -9.46
N LEU A 57 5.45 8.45 -10.05
CA LEU A 57 5.39 8.78 -11.46
C LEU A 57 6.53 8.05 -12.20
N THR A 58 6.19 7.27 -13.24
CA THR A 58 7.17 6.46 -13.98
C THR A 58 7.21 6.83 -15.46
N ALA A 59 8.35 6.63 -16.14
CA ALA A 59 8.41 6.71 -17.58
C ALA A 59 7.60 5.57 -18.22
N ARG A 60 7.00 5.82 -19.39
CA ARG A 60 6.19 4.84 -20.12
C ARG A 60 7.10 3.72 -20.65
N GLY A 61 6.83 2.48 -20.24
CA GLY A 61 7.40 1.31 -20.92
C GLY A 61 8.07 0.26 -20.06
N ASP A 62 8.56 0.57 -18.86
CA ASP A 62 9.25 -0.42 -18.05
C ASP A 62 8.31 -1.07 -17.02
N ALA A 63 7.83 -2.31 -17.36
CA ALA A 63 7.10 -3.13 -16.40
C ALA A 63 7.97 -3.48 -15.18
N MET A 64 9.31 -3.47 -15.37
CA MET A 64 10.27 -3.74 -14.32
C MET A 64 10.33 -2.58 -13.32
N ASP A 65 10.40 -1.33 -13.76
CA ASP A 65 10.41 -0.15 -12.89
C ASP A 65 9.16 -0.06 -12.01
N ARG A 66 8.01 -0.52 -12.53
CA ARG A 66 6.75 -0.57 -11.78
C ARG A 66 6.77 -1.61 -10.68
N ILE A 67 7.28 -2.81 -10.98
CA ILE A 67 7.42 -3.89 -9.99
C ILE A 67 8.40 -3.46 -8.91
N VAL A 68 9.55 -2.93 -9.29
CA VAL A 68 10.58 -2.44 -8.37
C VAL A 68 10.03 -1.28 -7.52
N GLY A 69 9.31 -0.32 -8.10
CA GLY A 69 8.69 0.78 -7.36
C GLY A 69 7.71 0.31 -6.29
N LEU A 70 6.86 -0.66 -6.64
CA LEU A 70 5.97 -1.29 -5.69
C LEU A 70 6.75 -2.15 -4.67
N GLU A 71 7.77 -2.87 -5.05
CA GLU A 71 8.68 -3.57 -4.14
C GLU A 71 9.41 -2.65 -3.17
N MET A 72 9.64 -1.38 -3.52
CA MET A 72 10.30 -0.38 -2.70
C MET A 72 9.36 0.42 -1.78
N GLY A 73 8.02 0.18 -1.79
CA GLY A 73 7.11 0.77 -0.83
C GLY A 73 6.07 1.75 -1.38
N ALA A 74 5.99 1.99 -2.68
CA ALA A 74 4.92 2.80 -3.24
C ALA A 74 3.54 2.17 -3.04
N ASP A 75 2.52 3.00 -2.85
CA ASP A 75 1.12 2.56 -2.72
C ASP A 75 0.42 2.43 -4.07
N ASP A 76 0.82 3.27 -5.04
CA ASP A 76 0.36 3.20 -6.42
C ASP A 76 1.40 3.86 -7.34
N TYR A 77 1.26 3.68 -8.64
CA TYR A 77 2.11 4.30 -9.66
C TYR A 77 1.28 4.83 -10.82
N LEU A 78 1.81 5.82 -11.53
CA LEU A 78 1.18 6.45 -12.67
C LEU A 78 2.20 6.64 -13.78
N PRO A 79 2.05 5.96 -14.95
CA PRO A 79 2.96 6.13 -16.07
C PRO A 79 2.77 7.48 -16.76
N LYS A 80 3.87 8.11 -17.15
CA LYS A 80 3.89 9.30 -17.98
C LYS A 80 3.79 8.92 -19.47
N PRO A 81 3.07 9.67 -20.32
CA PRO A 81 2.21 10.80 -19.98
C PRO A 81 0.88 10.35 -19.36
N PHE A 82 0.33 11.15 -18.45
CA PHE A 82 -0.92 10.88 -17.76
C PHE A 82 -1.89 12.06 -17.87
N GLU A 83 -3.17 11.74 -17.73
CA GLU A 83 -4.21 12.75 -17.64
C GLU A 83 -4.30 13.32 -16.21
N PRO A 84 -4.43 14.66 -16.04
CA PRO A 84 -4.54 15.26 -14.70
C PRO A 84 -5.67 14.68 -13.85
N ARG A 85 -6.77 14.24 -14.49
CA ARG A 85 -7.88 13.58 -13.80
C ARG A 85 -7.51 12.21 -13.25
N GLU A 86 -6.65 11.47 -13.94
CA GLU A 86 -6.15 10.18 -13.49
C GLU A 86 -5.24 10.35 -12.27
N LEU A 87 -4.30 11.30 -12.33
CA LEU A 87 -3.45 11.63 -11.18
C LEU A 87 -4.29 11.95 -9.94
N LEU A 88 -5.29 12.83 -10.10
CA LEU A 88 -6.18 13.22 -9.01
C LEU A 88 -6.97 12.03 -8.46
N ALA A 89 -7.52 11.18 -9.33
CA ALA A 89 -8.29 10.01 -8.92
C ALA A 89 -7.44 9.02 -8.12
N ARG A 90 -6.20 8.76 -8.55
CA ARG A 90 -5.25 7.89 -7.86
C ARG A 90 -4.80 8.48 -6.52
N LEU A 91 -4.48 9.78 -6.49
CA LEU A 91 -4.12 10.48 -5.27
C LEU A 91 -5.25 10.42 -4.23
N LEU A 92 -6.49 10.70 -4.64
CA LEU A 92 -7.66 10.59 -3.76
C LEU A 92 -7.89 9.16 -3.29
N ALA A 93 -7.60 8.16 -4.12
CA ALA A 93 -7.74 6.75 -3.74
C ALA A 93 -6.74 6.37 -2.63
N ILE A 94 -5.47 6.76 -2.75
CA ILE A 94 -4.48 6.46 -1.71
C ILE A 94 -4.70 7.29 -0.44
N LEU A 95 -5.12 8.56 -0.54
CA LEU A 95 -5.45 9.40 0.61
C LEU A 95 -6.65 8.88 1.40
N ARG A 96 -7.72 8.44 0.71
CA ARG A 96 -8.90 7.87 1.37
C ARG A 96 -8.56 6.63 2.19
N ARG A 97 -7.58 5.84 1.76
CA ARG A 97 -7.07 4.70 2.50
C ARG A 97 -6.44 5.12 3.84
N GLY A 98 -5.80 6.31 3.88
CA GLY A 98 -5.23 6.88 5.10
C GLY A 98 -6.25 7.51 6.05
N THR A 99 -7.41 7.98 5.54
CA THR A 99 -8.37 8.80 6.30
C THR A 99 -9.71 8.13 6.59
N SER A 100 -9.85 6.82 6.42
CA SER A 100 -11.10 6.12 6.77
C SER A 100 -11.37 6.12 8.27
N THR A 101 -11.53 7.32 8.84
CA THR A 101 -12.21 7.59 10.08
C THR A 101 -13.69 7.81 9.76
N ASN A 102 -14.43 6.80 9.34
CA ASN A 102 -15.88 6.89 9.32
C ASN A 102 -16.47 5.91 10.32
N THR A 103 -16.71 6.51 11.50
CA THR A 103 -17.89 6.33 12.35
C THR A 103 -18.80 5.17 11.94
N THR A 104 -18.63 4.05 12.64
CA THR A 104 -19.74 3.31 13.23
C THR A 104 -19.12 2.41 14.28
N ALA A 105 -19.67 2.39 15.47
CA ALA A 105 -19.47 1.50 16.63
C ALA A 105 -18.08 0.79 16.77
N PRO A 106 -17.57 0.51 17.96
CA PRO A 106 -16.36 -0.28 18.11
C PRO A 106 -16.55 -1.60 17.36
N ALA A 107 -16.04 -1.67 16.14
CA ALA A 107 -16.01 -2.93 15.43
C ALA A 107 -15.09 -3.83 16.25
N ASP A 108 -15.67 -4.96 16.73
CA ASP A 108 -14.92 -5.94 17.47
C ASP A 108 -13.64 -6.31 16.70
N ALA A 109 -12.52 -6.39 17.39
CA ALA A 109 -11.26 -6.78 16.78
C ALA A 109 -11.43 -8.14 16.08
N LEU A 110 -10.97 -8.23 14.84
CA LEU A 110 -10.92 -9.50 14.11
C LEU A 110 -9.70 -10.28 14.61
N ASN A 111 -9.94 -11.42 15.25
CA ASN A 111 -8.87 -12.23 15.82
C ASN A 111 -8.65 -13.51 15.01
N PHE A 112 -7.39 -13.74 14.63
CA PHE A 112 -6.92 -14.90 13.89
C PHE A 112 -5.68 -15.47 14.58
N GLY A 113 -5.91 -16.20 15.69
CA GLY A 113 -4.84 -16.70 16.56
C GLY A 113 -4.00 -15.55 17.12
N ARG A 114 -2.72 -15.50 16.78
CA ARG A 114 -1.76 -14.46 17.20
C ARG A 114 -1.95 -13.11 16.52
N LEU A 115 -2.68 -13.07 15.40
CA LEU A 115 -2.96 -11.85 14.63
C LEU A 115 -4.29 -11.24 15.05
N SER A 116 -4.30 -9.96 15.40
CA SER A 116 -5.52 -9.18 15.63
C SER A 116 -5.56 -7.95 14.76
N ILE A 117 -6.72 -7.66 14.20
CA ILE A 117 -6.96 -6.49 13.35
C ILE A 117 -8.00 -5.63 14.06
N HIS A 118 -7.69 -4.37 14.26
CA HIS A 118 -8.54 -3.38 14.91
C HIS A 118 -9.08 -2.37 13.88
N PRO A 119 -10.25 -2.62 13.29
CA PRO A 119 -10.74 -1.80 12.17
C PRO A 119 -10.95 -0.33 12.54
N GLY A 120 -11.40 -0.05 13.76
CA GLY A 120 -11.64 1.30 14.24
C GLY A 120 -10.37 2.17 14.36
N ALA A 121 -9.26 1.55 14.74
CA ALA A 121 -7.96 2.22 14.83
C ALA A 121 -7.11 2.06 13.55
N ARG A 122 -7.53 1.22 12.59
CA ARG A 122 -6.73 0.77 11.44
C ARG A 122 -5.38 0.16 11.85
N GLU A 123 -5.35 -0.53 12.96
CA GLU A 123 -4.16 -1.18 13.50
C GLU A 123 -4.21 -2.69 13.32
N VAL A 124 -3.05 -3.27 13.12
CA VAL A 124 -2.83 -4.71 13.06
C VAL A 124 -1.78 -5.07 14.09
N HIS A 125 -2.04 -6.10 14.88
CA HIS A 125 -1.11 -6.56 15.90
C HIS A 125 -0.79 -8.03 15.68
N LEU A 126 0.48 -8.39 15.78
CA LEU A 126 0.96 -9.76 15.83
C LEU A 126 1.64 -9.96 17.18
N ASP A 127 1.19 -10.95 17.95
CA ASP A 127 1.63 -11.16 19.34
C ASP A 127 1.49 -9.92 20.25
N GLY A 128 0.48 -9.08 19.99
CA GLY A 128 0.24 -7.85 20.73
C GLY A 128 1.17 -6.68 20.34
N GLN A 129 2.05 -6.87 19.36
CA GLN A 129 2.88 -5.80 18.82
C GLN A 129 2.28 -5.23 17.54
N VAL A 130 2.30 -3.91 17.42
CA VAL A 130 1.81 -3.21 16.23
C VAL A 130 2.65 -3.58 15.01
N CYS A 131 1.97 -3.99 13.94
CA CYS A 131 2.58 -4.24 12.65
C CYS A 131 2.51 -2.96 11.80
N GLU A 132 3.65 -2.37 11.50
CA GLU A 132 3.71 -1.23 10.59
C GLU A 132 3.45 -1.67 9.16
N MET A 133 2.49 -1.01 8.50
CA MET A 133 2.13 -1.29 7.11
C MET A 133 1.56 -0.06 6.42
N THR A 134 1.66 -0.03 5.09
CA THR A 134 1.05 1.04 4.31
C THR A 134 -0.47 0.91 4.32
N SER A 135 -1.17 2.01 4.02
CA SER A 135 -2.64 2.00 3.92
C SER A 135 -3.14 0.97 2.90
N TYR A 136 -2.42 0.76 1.79
CA TYR A 136 -2.78 -0.25 0.81
C TYR A 136 -2.64 -1.68 1.34
N GLN A 137 -1.56 -1.96 2.09
CA GLN A 137 -1.36 -3.27 2.73
C GLN A 137 -2.46 -3.56 3.75
N TYR A 138 -2.84 -2.54 4.54
CA TYR A 138 -3.94 -2.66 5.49
C TYR A 138 -5.26 -2.99 4.79
N ASP A 139 -5.62 -2.26 3.72
CA ASP A 139 -6.87 -2.50 2.99
C ASP A 139 -6.87 -3.87 2.32
N LEU A 140 -5.74 -4.31 1.76
CA LEU A 140 -5.59 -5.66 1.21
C LEU A 140 -5.80 -6.72 2.29
N LEU A 141 -5.21 -6.52 3.47
CA LEU A 141 -5.40 -7.43 4.60
C LEU A 141 -6.87 -7.47 5.03
N MET A 142 -7.55 -6.33 5.10
CA MET A 142 -8.97 -6.27 5.45
C MET A 142 -9.85 -7.03 4.47
N VAL A 143 -9.64 -6.84 3.15
CA VAL A 143 -10.38 -7.59 2.11
C VAL A 143 -10.19 -9.09 2.25
N LEU A 144 -8.97 -9.53 2.58
CA LEU A 144 -8.62 -10.93 2.81
C LEU A 144 -9.25 -11.47 4.11
N ALA A 145 -9.15 -10.72 5.21
CA ALA A 145 -9.61 -11.11 6.53
C ALA A 145 -11.14 -11.21 6.62
N GLU A 146 -11.88 -10.25 6.05
CA GLU A 146 -13.34 -10.28 5.97
C GLU A 146 -13.87 -11.51 5.21
N ARG A 147 -13.06 -12.07 4.34
CA ARG A 147 -13.40 -13.25 3.52
C ARG A 147 -12.53 -14.44 3.85
N ALA A 148 -12.07 -14.54 5.11
CA ALA A 148 -11.22 -15.62 5.56
C ALA A 148 -11.77 -17.00 5.22
N GLY A 149 -10.91 -17.89 4.75
CA GLY A 149 -11.26 -19.24 4.32
C GLY A 149 -11.84 -19.33 2.90
N ARG A 150 -11.97 -18.21 2.17
CA ARG A 150 -12.38 -18.19 0.77
C ARG A 150 -11.18 -17.89 -0.14
N VAL A 151 -11.12 -18.57 -1.27
CA VAL A 151 -10.13 -18.24 -2.30
C VAL A 151 -10.59 -16.98 -3.03
N LEU A 152 -9.77 -15.95 -3.03
CA LEU A 152 -10.01 -14.69 -3.72
C LEU A 152 -9.09 -14.62 -4.93
N THR A 153 -9.66 -14.36 -6.11
CA THR A 153 -8.85 -14.21 -7.32
C THR A 153 -8.08 -12.89 -7.30
N ARG A 154 -7.04 -12.80 -8.13
CA ARG A 154 -6.25 -11.57 -8.26
C ARG A 154 -7.11 -10.43 -8.76
N GLU A 155 -7.94 -10.69 -9.75
CA GLU A 155 -8.87 -9.72 -10.34
C GLU A 155 -9.84 -9.19 -9.28
N PHE A 156 -10.40 -10.10 -8.46
CA PHE A 156 -11.30 -9.71 -7.38
C PHE A 156 -10.59 -8.82 -6.35
N LEU A 157 -9.38 -9.17 -5.91
CA LEU A 157 -8.60 -8.35 -4.98
C LEU A 157 -8.29 -6.98 -5.57
N ILE A 158 -7.88 -6.94 -6.82
CA ILE A 158 -7.64 -5.70 -7.55
C ILE A 158 -8.92 -4.86 -7.61
N GLU A 159 -10.05 -5.45 -7.95
CA GLU A 159 -11.33 -4.77 -8.07
C GLU A 159 -11.79 -4.17 -6.72
N GLN A 160 -11.66 -4.93 -5.63
CA GLN A 160 -12.01 -4.44 -4.29
C GLN A 160 -11.12 -3.28 -3.83
N LEU A 161 -9.85 -3.28 -4.24
CA LEU A 161 -8.89 -2.23 -3.89
C LEU A 161 -8.89 -1.06 -4.87
N LYS A 162 -9.43 -1.26 -6.08
CA LYS A 162 -9.64 -0.20 -7.07
C LYS A 162 -11.03 0.41 -6.88
N ASN A 163 -11.06 1.69 -6.52
CA ASN A 163 -12.23 2.50 -6.79
C ASN A 163 -12.07 3.10 -8.19
N GLN A 164 -12.66 2.43 -9.18
CA GLN A 164 -12.96 2.96 -10.51
C GLN A 164 -11.80 3.58 -11.31
N SER A 165 -10.80 2.83 -11.70
CA SER A 165 -10.14 3.06 -12.99
C SER A 165 -9.60 1.76 -13.56
N LEU A 166 -10.11 1.44 -14.72
CA LEU A 166 -9.71 0.35 -15.58
C LEU A 166 -8.26 0.54 -16.01
N GLU A 167 -7.50 -0.43 -15.79
CA GLU A 167 -6.38 -1.07 -16.45
C GLU A 167 -5.44 -1.66 -15.42
N ALA A 168 -5.75 -2.92 -15.15
CA ALA A 168 -5.10 -3.72 -14.15
C ALA A 168 -3.76 -4.21 -14.64
N PHE A 169 -2.74 -4.08 -13.82
CA PHE A 169 -1.61 -4.97 -13.91
C PHE A 169 -1.71 -6.03 -12.83
N ASP A 170 -2.05 -7.24 -13.26
CA ASP A 170 -2.25 -8.46 -12.47
C ASP A 170 -1.06 -8.77 -11.51
N ARG A 171 0.14 -8.30 -11.85
CA ARG A 171 1.35 -8.55 -11.06
C ARG A 171 1.51 -7.65 -9.83
N SER A 172 0.82 -6.53 -9.75
CA SER A 172 0.96 -5.62 -8.61
C SER A 172 0.42 -6.22 -7.31
N ILE A 173 -0.62 -7.04 -7.38
CA ILE A 173 -1.20 -7.68 -6.19
C ILE A 173 -0.24 -8.70 -5.57
N ASP A 174 0.51 -9.45 -6.39
CA ASP A 174 1.47 -10.45 -5.90
C ASP A 174 2.60 -9.79 -5.10
N VAL A 175 3.03 -8.60 -5.51
CA VAL A 175 4.02 -7.79 -4.80
C VAL A 175 3.48 -7.35 -3.44
N HIS A 176 2.26 -6.84 -3.40
CA HIS A 176 1.63 -6.42 -2.15
C HIS A 176 1.37 -7.59 -1.20
N ILE A 177 0.99 -8.76 -1.73
CA ILE A 177 0.89 -9.99 -0.94
C ILE A 177 2.25 -10.40 -0.37
N SER A 178 3.32 -10.33 -1.17
CA SER A 178 4.67 -10.66 -0.71
C SER A 178 5.10 -9.77 0.46
N ARG A 179 4.84 -8.46 0.37
CA ARG A 179 5.13 -7.51 1.43
C ARG A 179 4.27 -7.71 2.66
N LEU A 180 2.97 -7.93 2.46
CA LEU A 180 2.07 -8.20 3.56
C LEU A 180 2.52 -9.44 4.33
N ARG A 181 2.95 -10.49 3.63
CA ARG A 181 3.56 -11.67 4.26
C ARG A 181 4.81 -11.34 5.06
N ALA A 182 5.66 -10.46 4.55
CA ALA A 182 6.88 -10.05 5.28
C ALA A 182 6.56 -9.37 6.62
N VAL A 183 5.38 -8.77 6.76
CA VAL A 183 4.94 -8.09 7.98
C VAL A 183 4.20 -9.02 8.94
N ILE A 184 3.31 -9.90 8.43
CA ILE A 184 2.40 -10.67 9.28
C ILE A 184 2.71 -12.17 9.38
N GLU A 185 3.63 -12.71 8.61
CA GLU A 185 4.02 -14.12 8.68
C GLU A 185 5.29 -14.31 9.52
N ASP A 186 5.44 -15.47 10.17
CA ASP A 186 6.67 -15.83 10.85
C ASP A 186 7.82 -16.09 9.84
N ASP A 187 7.47 -16.66 8.67
CA ASP A 187 8.34 -16.83 7.52
C ASP A 187 7.54 -16.56 6.22
N ALA A 188 7.87 -15.48 5.54
CA ALA A 188 7.20 -15.10 4.29
C ALA A 188 7.34 -16.14 3.16
N LYS A 189 8.36 -17.02 3.23
CA LYS A 189 8.59 -18.08 2.24
C LYS A 189 7.72 -19.31 2.50
N THR A 190 7.32 -19.52 3.74
CA THR A 190 6.44 -20.62 4.18
C THR A 190 5.19 -20.05 4.87
N PRO A 191 4.37 -19.27 4.16
CA PRO A 191 3.26 -18.54 4.77
C PRO A 191 2.19 -19.48 5.31
N LYS A 192 1.63 -19.15 6.46
CA LYS A 192 0.54 -19.87 7.12
C LYS A 192 -0.77 -19.06 7.12
N ARG A 193 -0.67 -17.73 7.08
CA ARG A 193 -1.82 -16.80 7.15
C ARG A 193 -2.38 -16.48 5.78
N ILE A 194 -1.52 -16.12 4.82
CA ILE A 194 -1.93 -15.86 3.44
C ILE A 194 -1.37 -16.95 2.53
N LEU A 195 -2.21 -17.89 2.14
CA LEU A 195 -1.82 -19.03 1.33
C LEU A 195 -2.04 -18.74 -0.17
N THR A 196 -1.12 -19.22 -1.02
CA THR A 196 -1.28 -19.16 -2.48
C THR A 196 -2.02 -20.38 -2.97
N VAL A 197 -3.12 -20.19 -3.66
CA VAL A 197 -3.81 -21.23 -4.41
C VAL A 197 -3.41 -21.09 -5.88
N ARG A 198 -2.54 -22.01 -6.34
CA ARG A 198 -1.96 -21.95 -7.70
C ARG A 198 -3.06 -21.91 -8.75
N GLY A 199 -2.94 -20.97 -9.69
CA GLY A 199 -3.89 -20.77 -10.77
C GLY A 199 -5.23 -20.14 -10.37
N ALA A 200 -5.50 -19.90 -9.06
CA ALA A 200 -6.75 -19.34 -8.57
C ALA A 200 -6.60 -17.99 -7.84
N GLY A 201 -5.60 -17.83 -6.97
CA GLY A 201 -5.42 -16.59 -6.21
C GLY A 201 -4.89 -16.83 -4.80
N TYR A 202 -5.49 -16.19 -3.83
CA TYR A 202 -5.05 -16.20 -2.44
C TYR A 202 -6.19 -16.55 -1.49
N VAL A 203 -5.85 -17.16 -0.36
CA VAL A 203 -6.79 -17.42 0.74
C VAL A 203 -6.15 -17.00 2.06
N PHE A 204 -6.89 -16.28 2.86
CA PHE A 204 -6.54 -15.98 4.24
C PHE A 204 -7.05 -17.12 5.13
N ALA A 205 -6.15 -17.76 5.86
CA ALA A 205 -6.50 -18.91 6.69
C ALA A 205 -7.37 -18.46 7.87
N LYS A 206 -8.42 -19.24 8.19
CA LYS A 206 -9.27 -18.99 9.37
C LYS A 206 -8.57 -19.40 10.66
N GLN A 207 -7.83 -20.49 10.61
CA GLN A 207 -7.00 -20.98 11.70
C GLN A 207 -5.56 -20.79 11.28
N GLN A 208 -4.78 -20.07 12.06
CA GLN A 208 -3.45 -19.60 11.67
C GLN A 208 -2.33 -20.10 12.59
N ASP A 209 -2.69 -20.71 13.71
CA ASP A 209 -1.76 -21.24 14.74
C ASP A 209 -2.13 -22.66 15.11
#